data_ac3a5b2bc5176e56701f765552cc9641
#
_entry.id   ac3a5b2bc5176e56701f765552cc9641
#
_cell.length_a   1.000
_cell.length_b   1.000
_cell.length_c   1.000
_cell.angle_alpha   90.00
_cell.angle_beta   90.00
_cell.angle_gamma   90.00
#
_symmetry.space_group_name_H-M   'P 1'
#
loop_
_entity.id
_entity.type
_entity.pdbx_description
1 polymer ?
#
loop_
_entity_poly.entity_id
_entity_poly.type
_entity_poly.pdbx_seq_one_letter_code
_entity_poly.pdbx_strand_id
1 'polypeptide(L)'
;MVSLEQYLLQSLNMALGSLIQGETSYTNSFNIKIREDGFIFVPRLPCSYILDDELYNEIFLIANASLYPQYTLLKQNATYFIPLNGNDIHVQRGLFFPWRKGISERLVVSDLEEFTRTLGEDSIPIMKNLKINLNKLNHMAICGNSGSGKSYALTYFLSVLKQLSELIIVDPKFDTPSRWARENDISVIHPMENRSKSDFVSEINEKLSQALHIIQKRQAILYENPRYQFDHLTIVIDEVLALSEGVNKAIKEAFFALLFQIALLGRATRVHLLLVSQRFDHTTIPVSVREQLNVLIQIGNINKKTTQFLFPDLDPEGIVIPIGHGTGLIQIIDNEHPYQVLPLLCPTYYTKKGIL
;
A
#
# COMPACT_ATOMS: atom_id res chain seq x y z
N MET A 1 11.51 -36.04 11.04
CA MET A 1 11.44 -34.75 10.34
C MET A 1 11.88 -33.67 11.33
N VAL A 2 12.78 -32.78 10.93
CA VAL A 2 13.17 -31.62 11.75
C VAL A 2 11.94 -30.69 11.84
N SER A 3 11.61 -30.20 13.04
CA SER A 3 10.49 -29.24 13.18
C SER A 3 10.89 -27.90 12.54
N LEU A 4 9.88 -27.10 12.13
CA LEU A 4 10.11 -25.75 11.59
C LEU A 4 10.90 -24.88 12.58
N GLU A 5 10.60 -25.01 13.87
CA GLU A 5 11.29 -24.33 14.95
C GLU A 5 12.78 -24.70 15.00
N GLN A 6 13.09 -26.00 14.97
CA GLN A 6 14.47 -26.49 14.96
C GLN A 6 15.23 -26.07 13.70
N TYR A 7 14.57 -26.12 12.54
CA TYR A 7 15.17 -25.69 11.27
C TYR A 7 15.53 -24.20 11.30
N LEU A 8 14.61 -23.34 11.73
CA LEU A 8 14.84 -21.90 11.80
C LEU A 8 15.90 -21.56 12.88
N LEU A 9 15.85 -22.22 14.04
CA LEU A 9 16.86 -22.09 15.07
C LEU A 9 18.27 -22.42 14.56
N GLN A 10 18.41 -23.52 13.84
CA GLN A 10 19.69 -23.91 13.23
C GLN A 10 20.16 -22.90 12.19
N SER A 11 19.27 -22.46 11.29
CA SER A 11 19.60 -21.48 10.25
C SER A 11 20.10 -20.16 10.84
N LEU A 12 19.43 -19.66 11.86
CA LEU A 12 19.82 -18.43 12.55
C LEU A 12 21.13 -18.60 13.34
N ASN A 13 21.32 -19.71 14.06
CA ASN A 13 22.57 -19.97 14.78
C ASN A 13 23.79 -20.01 13.84
N MET A 14 23.65 -20.66 12.69
CA MET A 14 24.73 -20.76 11.72
C MET A 14 25.06 -19.41 11.08
N ALA A 15 24.05 -18.67 10.66
CA ALA A 15 24.23 -17.43 9.94
C ALA A 15 24.69 -16.27 10.86
N LEU A 16 24.06 -16.08 12.01
CA LEU A 16 24.46 -15.05 12.98
C LEU A 16 25.87 -15.30 13.52
N GLY A 17 26.23 -16.56 13.76
CA GLY A 17 27.58 -16.92 14.20
C GLY A 17 28.67 -16.68 13.16
N SER A 18 28.37 -16.67 11.87
CA SER A 18 29.32 -16.41 10.78
C SER A 18 29.52 -14.92 10.49
N LEU A 19 28.58 -14.06 10.85
CA LEU A 19 28.63 -12.61 10.60
C LEU A 19 29.56 -11.88 11.60
N ILE A 20 29.77 -12.45 12.77
CA ILE A 20 30.63 -11.84 13.80
C ILE A 20 32.02 -12.42 13.69
N GLN A 21 32.99 -11.58 13.32
CA GLN A 21 34.42 -11.90 13.37
C GLN A 21 34.90 -11.98 14.83
N GLY A 22 34.48 -13.01 15.55
CA GLY A 22 34.86 -13.27 16.92
C GLY A 22 34.28 -14.57 17.43
N GLU A 23 34.88 -15.17 18.47
CA GLU A 23 34.55 -16.50 19.02
C GLU A 23 33.18 -16.60 19.70
N THR A 24 32.26 -15.66 19.55
CA THR A 24 30.93 -15.68 20.17
C THR A 24 29.96 -16.49 19.34
N SER A 25 29.75 -17.74 19.74
CA SER A 25 28.63 -18.55 19.25
C SER A 25 27.31 -18.05 19.86
N TYR A 26 26.31 -17.78 19.03
CA TYR A 26 24.93 -17.52 19.50
C TYR A 26 24.23 -18.78 20.01
N THR A 27 24.90 -19.93 19.97
CA THR A 27 24.34 -21.20 20.44
C THR A 27 23.83 -21.09 21.88
N ASN A 28 22.55 -21.39 22.07
CA ASN A 28 21.81 -21.24 23.34
C ASN A 28 21.60 -19.79 23.83
N SER A 29 21.95 -18.77 23.05
CA SER A 29 21.72 -17.37 23.42
C SER A 29 20.29 -16.91 23.12
N PHE A 30 19.55 -17.67 22.33
CA PHE A 30 18.16 -17.41 21.99
C PHE A 30 17.41 -18.72 21.72
N ASN A 31 16.07 -18.60 21.70
CA ASN A 31 15.15 -19.64 21.24
C ASN A 31 14.19 -19.06 20.18
N ILE A 32 13.57 -19.95 19.44
CA ILE A 32 12.53 -19.59 18.46
C ILE A 32 11.20 -20.16 18.97
N LYS A 33 10.13 -19.38 18.85
CA LYS A 33 8.76 -19.86 19.05
C LYS A 33 7.97 -19.62 17.80
N ILE A 34 7.36 -20.66 17.27
CA ILE A 34 6.51 -20.59 16.06
C ILE A 34 5.09 -20.22 16.49
N ARG A 35 4.49 -19.31 15.70
CA ARG A 35 3.08 -18.94 15.77
C ARG A 35 2.43 -19.14 14.40
N GLU A 36 1.11 -19.09 14.36
CA GLU A 36 0.38 -19.15 13.09
C GLU A 36 0.67 -17.94 12.18
N ASP A 37 0.78 -16.75 12.79
CA ASP A 37 0.97 -15.45 12.15
C ASP A 37 2.44 -15.01 12.03
N GLY A 38 3.41 -15.82 12.50
CA GLY A 38 4.81 -15.47 12.49
C GLY A 38 5.69 -16.33 13.38
N PHE A 39 6.88 -15.86 13.69
CA PHE A 39 7.74 -16.44 14.70
C PHE A 39 8.25 -15.38 15.67
N ILE A 40 8.69 -15.83 16.84
CA ILE A 40 9.26 -14.99 17.86
C ILE A 40 10.71 -15.43 18.09
N PHE A 41 11.62 -14.50 17.93
CA PHE A 41 13.01 -14.64 18.37
C PHE A 41 13.08 -14.25 19.84
N VAL A 42 13.40 -15.21 20.70
CA VAL A 42 13.42 -15.06 22.16
C VAL A 42 14.86 -14.99 22.64
N PRO A 43 15.43 -13.80 22.82
CA PRO A 43 16.79 -13.67 23.35
C PRO A 43 16.82 -14.09 24.82
N ARG A 44 17.88 -14.78 25.24
CA ARG A 44 18.14 -15.08 26.64
C ARG A 44 18.98 -13.96 27.23
N LEU A 45 18.40 -13.19 28.15
CA LEU A 45 19.07 -12.08 28.79
C LEU A 45 19.70 -12.51 30.15
N PRO A 46 20.85 -11.95 30.53
CA PRO A 46 21.70 -11.04 29.75
C PRO A 46 22.29 -11.72 28.51
N CYS A 47 22.40 -10.99 27.39
CA CYS A 47 22.96 -11.49 26.15
C CYS A 47 24.21 -10.68 25.74
N SER A 48 25.07 -11.27 24.92
CA SER A 48 26.31 -10.65 24.42
C SER A 48 26.11 -9.76 23.19
N TYR A 49 24.88 -9.63 22.69
CA TYR A 49 24.53 -8.85 21.51
C TYR A 49 23.49 -7.78 21.86
N ILE A 50 23.46 -6.71 21.07
CA ILE A 50 22.52 -5.61 21.21
C ILE A 50 21.22 -5.99 20.46
N LEU A 51 20.09 -5.74 21.12
CA LEU A 51 18.76 -5.93 20.52
C LEU A 51 18.30 -4.62 19.89
N ASP A 52 18.77 -4.37 18.69
CA ASP A 52 18.50 -3.16 17.91
C ASP A 52 17.91 -3.48 16.54
N ASP A 53 17.73 -2.45 15.72
CA ASP A 53 17.19 -2.61 14.36
C ASP A 53 18.17 -3.32 13.42
N GLU A 54 19.47 -3.28 13.68
CA GLU A 54 20.47 -3.99 12.88
C GLU A 54 20.31 -5.49 13.04
N LEU A 55 20.28 -5.99 14.29
CA LEU A 55 20.01 -7.39 14.57
C LEU A 55 18.64 -7.84 14.05
N TYR A 56 17.61 -7.00 14.20
CA TYR A 56 16.28 -7.30 13.67
C TYR A 56 16.33 -7.51 12.15
N ASN A 57 17.01 -6.64 11.41
CA ASN A 57 17.17 -6.75 9.97
C ASN A 57 17.99 -7.99 9.57
N GLU A 58 19.06 -8.31 10.28
CA GLU A 58 19.83 -9.53 10.05
C GLU A 58 18.98 -10.79 10.22
N ILE A 59 18.23 -10.88 11.32
CA ILE A 59 17.31 -12.00 11.57
C ILE A 59 16.26 -12.08 10.45
N PHE A 60 15.70 -10.93 10.03
CA PHE A 60 14.74 -10.88 8.94
C PHE A 60 15.32 -11.44 7.64
N LEU A 61 16.52 -11.01 7.24
CA LEU A 61 17.17 -11.45 6.01
C LEU A 61 17.43 -12.96 6.02
N ILE A 62 17.99 -13.48 7.11
CA ILE A 62 18.31 -14.90 7.25
C ILE A 62 17.02 -15.75 7.25
N ALA A 63 16.05 -15.36 8.06
CA ALA A 63 14.79 -16.09 8.18
C ALA A 63 13.99 -16.06 6.87
N ASN A 64 13.95 -14.92 6.18
CA ASN A 64 13.25 -14.80 4.90
C ASN A 64 13.86 -15.73 3.84
N ALA A 65 15.19 -15.76 3.72
CA ALA A 65 15.87 -16.68 2.81
C ALA A 65 15.62 -18.14 3.17
N SER A 66 15.64 -18.47 4.47
CA SER A 66 15.48 -19.86 4.95
C SER A 66 14.05 -20.38 4.81
N LEU A 67 13.05 -19.52 4.98
CA LEU A 67 11.64 -19.90 4.99
C LEU A 67 10.97 -19.85 3.61
N TYR A 68 11.53 -19.07 2.67
CA TYR A 68 11.01 -18.99 1.31
C TYR A 68 11.18 -20.32 0.55
N PRO A 69 10.21 -20.83 -0.23
CA PRO A 69 8.92 -20.22 -0.57
C PRO A 69 7.73 -20.66 0.33
N GLN A 70 7.99 -21.38 1.42
CA GLN A 70 6.95 -21.92 2.30
C GLN A 70 6.23 -20.82 3.09
N TYR A 71 6.97 -19.78 3.46
CA TYR A 71 6.47 -18.58 4.12
C TYR A 71 7.08 -17.34 3.49
N THR A 72 6.31 -16.27 3.42
CA THR A 72 6.77 -14.92 3.06
C THR A 72 6.77 -14.08 4.32
N LEU A 73 7.94 -13.65 4.78
CA LEU A 73 8.06 -12.73 5.90
C LEU A 73 7.56 -11.35 5.48
N LEU A 74 6.88 -10.67 6.40
CA LEU A 74 6.34 -9.34 6.21
C LEU A 74 7.27 -8.34 6.89
N LYS A 75 7.86 -7.43 6.11
CA LYS A 75 8.73 -6.40 6.66
C LYS A 75 7.91 -5.41 7.48
N GLN A 76 8.36 -5.11 8.69
CA GLN A 76 7.75 -4.12 9.57
C GLN A 76 8.56 -2.81 9.56
N ASN A 77 7.89 -1.70 9.82
CA ASN A 77 8.53 -0.38 9.85
C ASN A 77 9.35 -0.15 11.13
N ALA A 78 9.16 -0.98 12.16
CA ALA A 78 9.86 -0.88 13.43
C ALA A 78 10.03 -2.26 14.09
N THR A 79 10.95 -2.34 15.03
CA THR A 79 11.20 -3.53 15.84
C THR A 79 10.17 -3.66 16.96
N TYR A 80 9.45 -4.77 17.03
CA TYR A 80 8.40 -4.98 18.01
C TYR A 80 8.78 -6.06 19.01
N PHE A 81 8.90 -5.66 20.29
CA PHE A 81 8.96 -6.59 21.41
C PHE A 81 7.55 -7.00 21.82
N ILE A 82 7.36 -8.30 22.01
CA ILE A 82 6.15 -8.83 22.61
C ILE A 82 6.47 -9.49 23.95
N PRO A 83 5.58 -9.35 24.97
CA PRO A 83 5.74 -10.04 26.24
C PRO A 83 5.47 -11.53 26.06
N LEU A 84 6.22 -12.35 26.79
CA LEU A 84 6.03 -13.79 26.84
C LEU A 84 5.66 -14.20 28.26
N ASN A 85 4.65 -15.06 28.38
CA ASN A 85 4.23 -15.62 29.64
C ASN A 85 5.30 -16.61 30.20
N GLY A 86 5.66 -16.47 31.45
CA GLY A 86 6.61 -17.33 32.15
C GLY A 86 7.21 -16.64 33.37
N ASN A 87 7.80 -17.43 34.25
CA ASN A 87 8.41 -16.92 35.51
C ASN A 87 9.92 -16.61 35.33
N ASP A 88 10.53 -17.04 34.24
CA ASP A 88 11.94 -16.79 33.96
C ASP A 88 12.15 -15.42 33.32
N ILE A 89 12.63 -14.46 34.10
CA ILE A 89 12.91 -13.08 33.67
C ILE A 89 13.85 -13.00 32.44
N HIS A 90 14.68 -14.02 32.23
CA HIS A 90 15.65 -14.04 31.12
C HIS A 90 14.99 -14.20 29.75
N VAL A 91 13.76 -14.75 29.67
CA VAL A 91 13.07 -15.11 28.42
C VAL A 91 11.62 -14.61 28.36
N GLN A 92 11.31 -13.54 29.06
CA GLN A 92 9.94 -12.97 29.11
C GLN A 92 9.58 -12.05 27.96
N ARG A 93 10.44 -11.89 26.96
CA ARG A 93 10.23 -11.01 25.80
C ARG A 93 10.85 -11.60 24.55
N GLY A 94 10.34 -11.20 23.42
CA GLY A 94 10.89 -11.61 22.14
C GLY A 94 10.59 -10.61 21.03
N LEU A 95 11.39 -10.66 19.98
CA LEU A 95 11.17 -9.92 18.74
C LEU A 95 10.20 -10.71 17.86
N PHE A 96 9.14 -10.08 17.42
CA PHE A 96 8.13 -10.72 16.57
C PHE A 96 8.39 -10.47 15.09
N PHE A 97 8.35 -11.52 14.29
CA PHE A 97 8.52 -11.51 12.86
C PHE A 97 7.27 -12.11 12.20
N PRO A 98 6.37 -11.27 11.65
CA PRO A 98 5.15 -11.74 11.03
C PRO A 98 5.44 -12.37 9.67
N TRP A 99 4.60 -13.35 9.30
CA TRP A 99 4.63 -13.99 7.99
C TRP A 99 3.25 -14.30 7.43
N ARG A 100 3.24 -14.61 6.13
CA ARG A 100 2.14 -15.31 5.48
C ARG A 100 2.63 -16.65 4.95
N LYS A 101 1.77 -17.66 5.01
CA LYS A 101 2.05 -18.97 4.44
C LYS A 101 2.06 -18.90 2.92
N GLY A 102 3.09 -19.47 2.30
CA GLY A 102 3.29 -19.49 0.86
C GLY A 102 3.86 -18.16 0.31
N ILE A 103 3.69 -17.97 -0.98
CA ILE A 103 4.10 -16.78 -1.73
C ILE A 103 2.88 -15.97 -2.16
N SER A 104 3.10 -14.69 -2.50
CA SER A 104 2.05 -13.87 -3.12
C SER A 104 1.61 -14.48 -4.45
N GLU A 105 0.30 -14.64 -4.64
CA GLU A 105 -0.28 -15.19 -5.86
C GLU A 105 -1.06 -14.12 -6.62
N ARG A 106 -0.79 -14.05 -7.93
CA ARG A 106 -1.47 -13.11 -8.83
C ARG A 106 -2.95 -13.48 -9.01
N LEU A 107 -3.81 -12.49 -8.92
CA LEU A 107 -5.19 -12.61 -9.35
C LEU A 107 -5.23 -12.58 -10.88
N VAL A 108 -5.77 -13.63 -11.48
CA VAL A 108 -5.99 -13.70 -12.93
C VAL A 108 -7.48 -13.68 -13.21
N VAL A 109 -7.92 -12.70 -13.99
CA VAL A 109 -9.32 -12.44 -14.32
C VAL A 109 -9.52 -12.67 -15.80
N SER A 110 -10.30 -13.66 -16.16
CA SER A 110 -10.55 -14.06 -17.57
C SER A 110 -11.44 -13.09 -18.34
N ASP A 111 -12.39 -12.45 -17.65
CA ASP A 111 -13.26 -11.39 -18.19
C ASP A 111 -13.47 -10.34 -17.08
N LEU A 112 -12.91 -9.15 -17.30
CA LEU A 112 -12.96 -8.09 -16.28
C LEU A 112 -14.38 -7.57 -16.06
N GLU A 113 -15.19 -7.47 -17.14
CA GLU A 113 -16.56 -6.98 -17.02
C GLU A 113 -17.45 -7.96 -16.24
N GLU A 114 -17.35 -9.25 -16.53
CA GLU A 114 -18.08 -10.28 -15.80
C GLU A 114 -17.63 -10.34 -14.34
N PHE A 115 -16.31 -10.34 -14.12
CA PHE A 115 -15.73 -10.39 -12.79
C PHE A 115 -16.21 -9.24 -11.91
N THR A 116 -16.20 -8.01 -12.42
CA THR A 116 -16.62 -6.83 -11.62
C THR A 116 -18.09 -6.87 -11.23
N ARG A 117 -18.96 -7.52 -12.02
CA ARG A 117 -20.38 -7.70 -11.68
C ARG A 117 -20.60 -8.74 -10.57
N THR A 118 -19.67 -9.66 -10.37
CA THR A 118 -19.74 -10.71 -9.34
C THR A 118 -19.11 -10.31 -8.02
N LEU A 119 -18.50 -9.13 -7.95
CA LEU A 119 -17.88 -8.64 -6.73
C LEU A 119 -18.93 -8.41 -5.64
N GLY A 120 -18.61 -8.85 -4.44
CA GLY A 120 -19.38 -8.48 -3.24
C GLY A 120 -19.23 -6.99 -2.94
N GLU A 121 -20.18 -6.48 -2.18
CA GLU A 121 -20.18 -5.09 -1.74
C GLU A 121 -18.85 -4.71 -1.07
N ASP A 122 -18.33 -3.54 -1.43
CA ASP A 122 -17.19 -2.89 -0.81
C ASP A 122 -15.83 -3.65 -0.88
N SER A 123 -15.68 -4.61 -1.77
CA SER A 123 -14.46 -5.42 -1.88
C SER A 123 -13.70 -5.18 -3.18
N ILE A 124 -12.43 -4.77 -3.06
CA ILE A 124 -11.49 -4.60 -4.19
C ILE A 124 -10.43 -5.71 -4.10
N PRO A 125 -10.56 -6.83 -4.81
CA PRO A 125 -9.55 -7.88 -4.84
C PRO A 125 -8.27 -7.38 -5.52
N ILE A 126 -7.10 -7.63 -4.91
CA ILE A 126 -5.79 -7.18 -5.45
C ILE A 126 -4.92 -8.37 -5.83
N MET A 127 -4.89 -9.39 -4.98
CA MET A 127 -4.23 -10.66 -5.24
C MET A 127 -5.21 -11.78 -4.89
N LYS A 128 -4.86 -13.00 -5.22
CA LYS A 128 -5.73 -14.16 -4.96
C LYS A 128 -6.21 -14.23 -3.51
N ASN A 129 -5.36 -13.85 -2.57
CA ASN A 129 -5.63 -13.88 -1.13
C ASN A 129 -5.51 -12.51 -0.46
N LEU A 130 -5.66 -11.42 -1.22
CA LEU A 130 -5.63 -10.06 -0.70
C LEU A 130 -6.72 -9.21 -1.35
N LYS A 131 -7.53 -8.58 -0.53
CA LYS A 131 -8.55 -7.61 -0.94
C LYS A 131 -8.51 -6.37 -0.07
N ILE A 132 -8.86 -5.24 -0.64
CA ILE A 132 -9.08 -3.99 0.08
C ILE A 132 -10.58 -3.88 0.35
N ASN A 133 -10.94 -3.53 1.58
CA ASN A 133 -12.32 -3.22 1.93
C ASN A 133 -12.55 -1.70 1.76
N LEU A 134 -13.46 -1.32 0.86
CA LEU A 134 -13.73 0.08 0.53
C LEU A 134 -14.28 0.87 1.73
N ASN A 135 -15.02 0.22 2.63
CA ASN A 135 -15.50 0.85 3.88
C ASN A 135 -14.36 1.18 4.88
N LYS A 136 -13.22 0.47 4.78
CA LYS A 136 -12.02 0.72 5.59
C LYS A 136 -11.00 1.58 4.86
N LEU A 137 -11.21 1.82 3.55
CA LEU A 137 -10.36 2.67 2.74
C LEU A 137 -10.59 4.14 3.09
N ASN A 138 -9.53 4.84 3.44
CA ASN A 138 -9.55 6.30 3.49
C ASN A 138 -9.18 6.82 2.10
N HIS A 139 -7.91 6.72 1.75
CA HIS A 139 -7.36 7.17 0.48
C HIS A 139 -6.28 6.21 0.00
N MET A 140 -6.06 6.18 -1.32
CA MET A 140 -5.10 5.28 -1.97
C MET A 140 -4.07 6.05 -2.79
N ALA A 141 -2.84 5.59 -2.80
CA ALA A 141 -1.80 6.03 -3.73
C ALA A 141 -1.25 4.88 -4.57
N ILE A 142 -1.07 5.12 -5.85
CA ILE A 142 -0.38 4.22 -6.78
C ILE A 142 0.85 4.93 -7.35
N CYS A 143 2.03 4.44 -7.01
CA CYS A 143 3.33 4.96 -7.45
C CYS A 143 4.02 3.99 -8.41
N GLY A 144 4.78 4.50 -9.35
CA GLY A 144 5.64 3.67 -10.19
C GLY A 144 6.18 4.42 -11.40
N ASN A 145 7.33 3.99 -11.90
CA ASN A 145 7.97 4.58 -13.06
C ASN A 145 7.19 4.35 -14.36
N SER A 146 7.53 5.07 -15.41
CA SER A 146 6.98 4.81 -16.74
C SER A 146 7.26 3.35 -17.17
N GLY A 147 6.28 2.69 -17.76
CA GLY A 147 6.39 1.28 -18.16
C GLY A 147 6.26 0.25 -17.04
N SER A 148 6.06 0.66 -15.78
CA SER A 148 5.93 -0.27 -14.63
C SER A 148 4.59 -1.03 -14.59
N GLY A 149 3.60 -0.61 -15.37
CA GLY A 149 2.24 -1.17 -15.34
C GLY A 149 1.21 -0.33 -14.58
N LYS A 150 1.53 0.92 -14.20
CA LYS A 150 0.59 1.81 -13.48
C LYS A 150 -0.75 1.99 -14.19
N SER A 151 -0.73 2.33 -15.49
CA SER A 151 -1.96 2.56 -16.25
C SER A 151 -2.80 1.29 -16.35
N TYR A 152 -2.15 0.13 -16.48
CA TYR A 152 -2.83 -1.16 -16.48
C TYR A 152 -3.50 -1.43 -15.11
N ALA A 153 -2.77 -1.21 -14.02
CA ALA A 153 -3.33 -1.33 -12.67
C ALA A 153 -4.46 -0.32 -12.44
N LEU A 154 -4.29 0.95 -12.88
CA LEU A 154 -5.32 1.97 -12.75
C LEU A 154 -6.60 1.59 -13.48
N THR A 155 -6.52 1.05 -14.70
CA THR A 155 -7.69 0.56 -15.44
C THR A 155 -8.44 -0.53 -14.68
N TYR A 156 -7.72 -1.44 -14.03
CA TYR A 156 -8.33 -2.43 -13.16
C TYR A 156 -9.10 -1.76 -12.00
N PHE A 157 -8.46 -0.83 -11.29
CA PHE A 157 -9.12 -0.09 -10.20
C PHE A 157 -10.34 0.69 -10.66
N LEU A 158 -10.26 1.39 -11.79
CA LEU A 158 -11.39 2.11 -12.37
C LEU A 158 -12.56 1.17 -12.67
N SER A 159 -12.27 -0.01 -13.23
CA SER A 159 -13.30 -1.00 -13.59
C SER A 159 -14.00 -1.59 -12.36
N VAL A 160 -13.25 -1.84 -11.28
CA VAL A 160 -13.82 -2.30 -10.02
C VAL A 160 -14.58 -1.18 -9.31
N LEU A 161 -13.98 0.01 -9.20
CA LEU A 161 -14.57 1.15 -8.50
C LEU A 161 -15.85 1.66 -9.17
N LYS A 162 -15.98 1.54 -10.50
CA LYS A 162 -17.22 1.87 -11.23
C LYS A 162 -18.46 1.15 -10.67
N GLN A 163 -18.28 -0.06 -10.13
CA GLN A 163 -19.39 -0.84 -9.55
C GLN A 163 -19.68 -0.46 -8.09
N LEU A 164 -18.71 0.14 -7.41
CA LEU A 164 -18.73 0.35 -5.97
C LEU A 164 -18.87 1.82 -5.57
N SER A 165 -18.59 2.75 -6.49
CA SER A 165 -18.43 4.17 -6.18
C SER A 165 -18.81 5.05 -7.36
N GLU A 166 -19.36 6.22 -7.09
CA GLU A 166 -19.38 7.30 -8.08
C GLU A 166 -17.94 7.75 -8.33
N LEU A 167 -17.60 8.07 -9.59
CA LEU A 167 -16.25 8.42 -10.00
C LEU A 167 -16.15 9.86 -10.51
N ILE A 168 -15.18 10.61 -9.99
CA ILE A 168 -14.66 11.85 -10.59
C ILE A 168 -13.26 11.54 -11.07
N ILE A 169 -13.02 11.63 -12.38
CA ILE A 169 -11.74 11.27 -12.99
C ILE A 169 -11.05 12.51 -13.52
N VAL A 170 -9.78 12.69 -13.14
CA VAL A 170 -8.90 13.75 -13.64
C VAL A 170 -7.71 13.08 -14.35
N ASP A 171 -7.52 13.42 -15.64
CA ASP A 171 -6.44 12.87 -16.46
C ASP A 171 -5.67 14.00 -17.18
N PRO A 172 -4.58 14.49 -16.60
CA PRO A 172 -3.76 15.55 -17.19
C PRO A 172 -3.07 15.17 -18.50
N LYS A 173 -2.96 13.88 -18.80
CA LYS A 173 -2.28 13.36 -20.00
C LYS A 173 -3.23 13.07 -21.15
N PHE A 174 -4.53 13.04 -20.87
CA PHE A 174 -5.56 12.66 -21.83
C PHE A 174 -5.27 11.29 -22.48
N ASP A 175 -4.90 10.31 -21.66
CA ASP A 175 -4.42 9.00 -22.08
C ASP A 175 -5.35 7.85 -21.65
N THR A 176 -4.83 6.84 -21.00
CA THR A 176 -5.56 5.60 -20.67
C THR A 176 -6.81 5.83 -19.82
N PRO A 177 -6.82 6.65 -18.74
CA PRO A 177 -8.04 6.91 -17.97
C PRO A 177 -9.14 7.58 -18.81
N SER A 178 -8.77 8.53 -19.69
CA SER A 178 -9.71 9.21 -20.56
C SER A 178 -10.33 8.27 -21.61
N ARG A 179 -9.53 7.37 -22.20
CA ARG A 179 -10.03 6.36 -23.13
C ARG A 179 -10.98 5.39 -22.44
N TRP A 180 -10.58 4.89 -21.25
CA TRP A 180 -11.43 4.01 -20.46
C TRP A 180 -12.74 4.69 -20.05
N ALA A 181 -12.70 5.95 -19.59
CA ALA A 181 -13.87 6.71 -19.18
C ALA A 181 -14.87 6.89 -20.35
N ARG A 182 -14.37 7.23 -21.55
CA ARG A 182 -15.19 7.33 -22.77
C ARG A 182 -15.88 6.00 -23.11
N GLU A 183 -15.18 4.88 -22.99
CA GLU A 183 -15.75 3.55 -23.27
C GLU A 183 -16.79 3.12 -22.21
N ASN A 184 -16.80 3.77 -21.06
CA ASN A 184 -17.69 3.47 -19.95
C ASN A 184 -18.75 4.55 -19.68
N ASP A 185 -18.89 5.53 -20.58
CA ASP A 185 -19.83 6.66 -20.48
C ASP A 185 -19.64 7.50 -19.20
N ILE A 186 -18.40 7.65 -18.74
CA ILE A 186 -18.03 8.44 -17.56
C ILE A 186 -17.34 9.71 -18.02
N SER A 187 -17.73 10.85 -17.45
CA SER A 187 -17.08 12.13 -17.71
C SER A 187 -15.67 12.17 -17.12
N VAL A 188 -14.72 12.76 -17.83
CA VAL A 188 -13.34 12.95 -17.38
C VAL A 188 -12.92 14.40 -17.53
N ILE A 189 -12.19 14.92 -16.56
CA ILE A 189 -11.60 16.25 -16.59
C ILE A 189 -10.21 16.12 -17.20
N HIS A 190 -10.00 16.69 -18.37
CA HIS A 190 -8.74 16.63 -19.12
C HIS A 190 -8.39 17.99 -19.73
N PRO A 191 -7.12 18.24 -20.09
CA PRO A 191 -6.74 19.47 -20.77
C PRO A 191 -7.49 19.65 -22.09
N MET A 192 -7.95 20.86 -22.36
CA MET A 192 -8.58 21.22 -23.63
C MET A 192 -7.63 22.08 -24.46
N GLU A 193 -7.71 21.96 -25.79
CA GLU A 193 -7.06 22.90 -26.69
C GLU A 193 -7.54 24.33 -26.37
N ASN A 194 -6.66 25.29 -26.41
CA ASN A 194 -6.91 26.71 -26.12
C ASN A 194 -7.14 27.08 -24.63
N ARG A 195 -6.91 26.18 -23.69
CA ARG A 195 -6.89 26.51 -22.25
C ARG A 195 -5.50 26.44 -21.68
N SER A 196 -5.17 27.39 -20.79
CA SER A 196 -3.92 27.32 -20.08
C SER A 196 -3.90 26.17 -19.05
N LYS A 197 -2.71 25.74 -18.64
CA LYS A 197 -2.58 24.77 -17.56
C LYS A 197 -3.19 25.26 -16.25
N SER A 198 -3.09 26.55 -15.98
CA SER A 198 -3.70 27.20 -14.81
C SER A 198 -5.24 27.12 -14.84
N ASP A 199 -5.85 27.34 -16.02
CA ASP A 199 -7.30 27.21 -16.17
C ASP A 199 -7.76 25.77 -15.96
N PHE A 200 -7.00 24.80 -16.49
CA PHE A 200 -7.27 23.37 -16.25
C PHE A 200 -7.22 23.01 -14.75
N VAL A 201 -6.18 23.44 -14.04
CA VAL A 201 -6.08 23.17 -12.58
C VAL A 201 -7.15 23.94 -11.82
N SER A 202 -7.59 25.12 -12.28
CA SER A 202 -8.72 25.84 -11.67
C SER A 202 -10.03 25.07 -11.83
N GLU A 203 -10.29 24.45 -12.98
CA GLU A 203 -11.45 23.58 -13.17
C GLU A 203 -11.41 22.36 -12.23
N ILE A 204 -10.23 21.77 -12.01
CA ILE A 204 -10.04 20.69 -11.02
C ILE A 204 -10.38 21.21 -9.62
N ASN A 205 -9.89 22.40 -9.25
CA ASN A 205 -10.17 23.02 -7.95
C ASN A 205 -11.67 23.25 -7.74
N GLU A 206 -12.42 23.63 -8.76
CA GLU A 206 -13.88 23.75 -8.69
C GLU A 206 -14.54 22.39 -8.39
N LYS A 207 -14.10 21.31 -9.04
CA LYS A 207 -14.61 19.96 -8.77
C LYS A 207 -14.24 19.47 -7.38
N LEU A 208 -13.01 19.69 -6.92
CA LEU A 208 -12.61 19.35 -5.56
C LEU A 208 -13.41 20.16 -4.51
N SER A 209 -13.70 21.43 -4.79
CA SER A 209 -14.56 22.26 -3.93
C SER A 209 -16.00 21.71 -3.87
N GLN A 210 -16.55 21.24 -4.99
CA GLN A 210 -17.86 20.57 -5.01
C GLN A 210 -17.85 19.29 -4.16
N ALA A 211 -16.80 18.48 -4.27
CA ALA A 211 -16.64 17.29 -3.44
C ALA A 211 -16.50 17.62 -1.95
N LEU A 212 -15.79 18.68 -1.60
CA LEU A 212 -15.71 19.17 -0.22
C LEU A 212 -17.08 19.63 0.31
N HIS A 213 -17.88 20.26 -0.53
CA HIS A 213 -19.26 20.63 -0.16
C HIS A 213 -20.15 19.39 0.07
N ILE A 214 -19.96 18.30 -0.71
CA ILE A 214 -20.62 17.01 -0.44
C ILE A 214 -20.20 16.48 0.93
N ILE A 215 -18.91 16.53 1.27
CA ILE A 215 -18.40 16.12 2.58
C ILE A 215 -19.11 16.90 3.70
N GLN A 216 -19.16 18.22 3.60
CA GLN A 216 -19.80 19.08 4.60
C GLN A 216 -21.30 18.76 4.79
N LYS A 217 -22.03 18.54 3.70
CA LYS A 217 -23.44 18.11 3.77
C LYS A 217 -23.59 16.75 4.45
N ARG A 218 -22.71 15.79 4.09
CA ARG A 218 -22.73 14.45 4.69
C ARG A 218 -22.37 14.50 6.19
N GLN A 219 -21.43 15.36 6.59
CA GLN A 219 -21.11 15.59 8.00
C GLN A 219 -22.31 16.11 8.80
N ALA A 220 -23.09 17.04 8.25
CA ALA A 220 -24.31 17.53 8.88
C ALA A 220 -25.35 16.41 9.07
N ILE A 221 -25.49 15.51 8.09
CA ILE A 221 -26.37 14.34 8.20
C ILE A 221 -25.85 13.38 9.28
N LEU A 222 -24.55 13.13 9.35
CA LEU A 222 -23.95 12.27 10.39
C LEU A 222 -24.10 12.86 11.80
N TYR A 223 -24.10 14.17 11.93
CA TYR A 223 -24.37 14.84 13.21
C TYR A 223 -25.77 14.49 13.73
N GLU A 224 -26.79 14.51 12.86
CA GLU A 224 -28.16 14.15 13.20
C GLU A 224 -28.39 12.64 13.28
N ASN A 225 -27.73 11.87 12.39
CA ASN A 225 -27.84 10.41 12.30
C ASN A 225 -26.47 9.75 12.16
N PRO A 226 -25.77 9.42 13.26
CA PRO A 226 -24.42 8.87 13.23
C PRO A 226 -24.27 7.50 12.56
N ARG A 227 -25.38 6.80 12.27
CA ARG A 227 -25.38 5.48 11.60
C ARG A 227 -25.76 5.56 10.13
N TYR A 228 -25.98 6.76 9.59
CA TYR A 228 -26.31 6.93 8.19
C TYR A 228 -25.16 6.42 7.31
N GLN A 229 -25.49 5.68 6.25
CA GLN A 229 -24.52 5.17 5.29
C GLN A 229 -24.71 5.88 3.96
N PHE A 230 -23.62 6.39 3.41
CA PHE A 230 -23.60 7.04 2.11
C PHE A 230 -23.07 6.08 1.04
N ASP A 231 -23.44 6.32 -0.21
CA ASP A 231 -22.73 5.74 -1.34
C ASP A 231 -21.30 6.30 -1.42
N HIS A 232 -20.39 5.50 -1.92
CA HIS A 232 -19.00 5.92 -2.07
C HIS A 232 -18.86 6.93 -3.22
N LEU A 233 -17.98 7.90 -3.03
CA LEU A 233 -17.50 8.83 -4.05
C LEU A 233 -15.99 8.76 -4.10
N THR A 234 -15.43 8.41 -5.27
CA THR A 234 -13.97 8.29 -5.44
C THR A 234 -13.48 9.31 -6.47
N ILE A 235 -12.55 10.15 -6.03
CA ILE A 235 -11.87 11.12 -6.87
C ILE A 235 -10.55 10.50 -7.31
N VAL A 236 -10.42 10.23 -8.60
CA VAL A 236 -9.24 9.61 -9.22
C VAL A 236 -8.45 10.69 -9.93
N ILE A 237 -7.18 10.87 -9.55
CA ILE A 237 -6.28 11.83 -10.18
C ILE A 237 -5.08 11.07 -10.72
N ASP A 238 -5.00 10.95 -12.05
CA ASP A 238 -3.80 10.41 -12.70
C ASP A 238 -2.72 11.48 -12.80
N GLU A 239 -1.47 11.09 -12.56
CA GLU A 239 -0.27 11.93 -12.62
C GLU A 239 -0.38 13.26 -11.86
N VAL A 240 -0.57 13.16 -10.53
CA VAL A 240 -0.68 14.32 -9.63
C VAL A 240 0.49 15.30 -9.81
N LEU A 241 1.70 14.79 -10.06
CA LEU A 241 2.90 15.63 -10.30
C LEU A 241 2.67 16.62 -11.45
N ALA A 242 1.97 16.21 -12.51
CA ALA A 242 1.69 17.06 -13.64
C ALA A 242 0.84 18.29 -13.27
N LEU A 243 0.03 18.22 -12.23
CA LEU A 243 -0.83 19.31 -11.77
C LEU A 243 -0.11 20.33 -10.88
N SER A 244 1.05 19.99 -10.36
CA SER A 244 1.83 20.83 -9.45
C SER A 244 2.92 21.65 -10.14
N GLU A 245 3.32 21.28 -11.36
CA GLU A 245 4.39 21.93 -12.11
C GLU A 245 3.87 22.94 -13.14
N GLY A 246 4.50 24.12 -13.22
CA GLY A 246 4.18 25.12 -14.24
C GLY A 246 2.79 25.77 -14.08
N VAL A 247 2.24 25.78 -12.89
CA VAL A 247 0.94 26.37 -12.54
C VAL A 247 1.16 27.59 -11.66
N ASN A 248 0.27 28.56 -11.75
CA ASN A 248 0.27 29.73 -10.86
C ASN A 248 0.27 29.28 -9.40
N LYS A 249 1.12 29.92 -8.57
CA LYS A 249 1.33 29.55 -7.16
C LYS A 249 0.03 29.52 -6.36
N ALA A 250 -0.83 30.52 -6.49
CA ALA A 250 -2.09 30.57 -5.75
C ALA A 250 -3.04 29.42 -6.13
N ILE A 251 -3.11 29.06 -7.41
CA ILE A 251 -3.94 27.95 -7.91
C ILE A 251 -3.41 26.62 -7.41
N LYS A 252 -2.08 26.44 -7.41
CA LYS A 252 -1.42 25.24 -6.85
C LYS A 252 -1.65 25.11 -5.34
N GLU A 253 -1.53 26.19 -4.59
CA GLU A 253 -1.78 26.19 -3.15
C GLU A 253 -3.26 25.87 -2.84
N ALA A 254 -4.20 26.40 -3.62
CA ALA A 254 -5.61 26.06 -3.51
C ALA A 254 -5.87 24.57 -3.79
N PHE A 255 -5.21 24.00 -4.83
CA PHE A 255 -5.29 22.58 -5.14
C PHE A 255 -4.84 21.71 -3.96
N PHE A 256 -3.69 22.00 -3.39
CA PHE A 256 -3.18 21.25 -2.25
C PHE A 256 -4.02 21.43 -0.98
N ALA A 257 -4.57 22.62 -0.75
CA ALA A 257 -5.46 22.88 0.38
C ALA A 257 -6.77 22.06 0.26
N LEU A 258 -7.35 21.99 -0.93
CA LEU A 258 -8.54 21.19 -1.20
C LEU A 258 -8.27 19.69 -1.05
N LEU A 259 -7.16 19.19 -1.60
CA LEU A 259 -6.75 17.79 -1.42
C LEU A 259 -6.58 17.45 0.06
N PHE A 260 -5.93 18.32 0.84
CA PHE A 260 -5.75 18.11 2.26
C PHE A 260 -7.08 18.05 3.02
N GLN A 261 -8.00 19.00 2.75
CA GLN A 261 -9.31 19.00 3.41
C GLN A 261 -10.12 17.73 3.09
N ILE A 262 -10.11 17.29 1.82
CA ILE A 262 -10.78 16.05 1.40
C ILE A 262 -10.11 14.86 2.09
N ALA A 263 -8.77 14.81 2.12
CA ALA A 263 -8.03 13.73 2.76
C ALA A 263 -8.31 13.64 4.27
N LEU A 264 -8.45 14.77 4.94
CA LEU A 264 -8.73 14.83 6.37
C LEU A 264 -10.18 14.45 6.71
N LEU A 265 -11.15 14.86 5.90
CA LEU A 265 -12.57 14.82 6.23
C LEU A 265 -13.34 13.71 5.49
N GLY A 266 -12.75 13.11 4.46
CA GLY A 266 -13.44 12.18 3.54
C GLY A 266 -13.83 10.85 4.16
N ARG A 267 -13.06 10.35 5.13
CA ARG A 267 -13.25 9.01 5.71
C ARG A 267 -14.68 8.72 6.18
N ALA A 268 -15.18 9.52 7.10
CA ALA A 268 -16.50 9.32 7.70
C ALA A 268 -17.64 9.52 6.69
N THR A 269 -17.38 10.28 5.64
CA THR A 269 -18.36 10.65 4.61
C THR A 269 -18.28 9.82 3.35
N ARG A 270 -17.44 8.78 3.34
CA ARG A 270 -17.19 7.88 2.19
C ARG A 270 -16.77 8.62 0.90
N VAL A 271 -15.95 9.65 1.05
CA VAL A 271 -15.30 10.35 -0.06
C VAL A 271 -13.82 9.99 -0.08
N HIS A 272 -13.38 9.35 -1.15
CA HIS A 272 -12.04 8.78 -1.27
C HIS A 272 -11.22 9.49 -2.33
N LEU A 273 -9.90 9.53 -2.12
CA LEU A 273 -8.91 9.91 -3.13
C LEU A 273 -8.20 8.64 -3.62
N LEU A 274 -8.06 8.49 -4.92
CA LEU A 274 -7.13 7.58 -5.58
C LEU A 274 -6.13 8.42 -6.37
N LEU A 275 -4.94 8.59 -5.81
CA LEU A 275 -3.89 9.42 -6.37
C LEU A 275 -2.88 8.53 -7.10
N VAL A 276 -2.55 8.88 -8.33
CA VAL A 276 -1.57 8.16 -9.14
C VAL A 276 -0.45 9.11 -9.54
N SER A 277 0.81 8.68 -9.40
CA SER A 277 1.95 9.49 -9.79
C SER A 277 3.19 8.61 -10.04
N GLN A 278 4.19 9.17 -10.70
CA GLN A 278 5.49 8.51 -10.83
C GLN A 278 6.25 8.49 -9.50
N ARG A 279 6.04 9.49 -8.65
CA ARG A 279 6.62 9.62 -7.32
C ARG A 279 5.71 10.45 -6.42
N PHE A 280 5.84 10.27 -5.11
CA PHE A 280 5.09 11.00 -4.09
C PHE A 280 6.02 11.75 -3.13
N ASP A 281 6.99 12.49 -3.68
CA ASP A 281 7.81 13.39 -2.88
C ASP A 281 7.02 14.64 -2.44
N HIS A 282 7.65 15.46 -1.59
CA HIS A 282 7.04 16.68 -1.06
C HIS A 282 6.70 17.73 -2.14
N THR A 283 7.24 17.59 -3.36
CA THR A 283 6.91 18.49 -4.48
C THR A 283 5.65 18.03 -5.21
N THR A 284 5.33 16.74 -5.14
CA THR A 284 4.17 16.13 -5.78
C THR A 284 2.90 16.34 -4.96
N ILE A 285 2.95 16.04 -3.67
CA ILE A 285 1.87 16.29 -2.70
C ILE A 285 2.44 16.68 -1.34
N PRO A 286 1.74 17.53 -0.56
CA PRO A 286 2.11 17.82 0.81
C PRO A 286 2.20 16.57 1.68
N VAL A 287 3.12 16.56 2.64
CA VAL A 287 3.27 15.46 3.61
C VAL A 287 1.96 15.20 4.35
N SER A 288 1.24 16.26 4.72
CA SER A 288 -0.06 16.17 5.41
C SER A 288 -1.15 15.43 4.62
N VAL A 289 -1.12 15.46 3.28
CA VAL A 289 -2.00 14.66 2.42
C VAL A 289 -1.52 13.21 2.39
N ARG A 290 -0.20 13.00 2.24
CA ARG A 290 0.40 11.66 2.16
C ARG A 290 0.13 10.84 3.43
N GLU A 291 0.17 11.46 4.59
CA GLU A 291 -0.10 10.81 5.89
C GLU A 291 -1.56 10.34 6.05
N GLN A 292 -2.49 10.83 5.23
CA GLN A 292 -3.88 10.38 5.24
C GLN A 292 -4.14 9.18 4.31
N LEU A 293 -3.14 8.79 3.49
CA LEU A 293 -3.26 7.65 2.60
C LEU A 293 -3.07 6.36 3.41
N ASN A 294 -4.04 5.46 3.36
CA ASN A 294 -3.96 4.19 4.10
C ASN A 294 -3.79 2.95 3.20
N VAL A 295 -3.86 3.12 1.88
CA VAL A 295 -3.48 2.09 0.92
C VAL A 295 -2.39 2.64 0.01
N LEU A 296 -1.20 2.09 0.13
CA LEU A 296 0.00 2.53 -0.56
C LEU A 296 0.47 1.42 -1.50
N ILE A 297 0.54 1.71 -2.79
CA ILE A 297 0.93 0.76 -3.84
C ILE A 297 2.11 1.33 -4.61
N GLN A 298 3.23 0.61 -4.62
CA GLN A 298 4.38 0.92 -5.48
C GLN A 298 4.58 -0.20 -6.48
N ILE A 299 4.59 0.12 -7.77
CA ILE A 299 4.72 -0.82 -8.88
C ILE A 299 6.05 -0.59 -9.61
N GLY A 300 6.75 -1.66 -9.95
CA GLY A 300 7.99 -1.64 -10.73
C GLY A 300 9.24 -1.67 -9.88
N ASN A 301 10.24 -0.87 -10.24
CA ASN A 301 11.56 -0.92 -9.59
C ASN A 301 11.48 -0.51 -8.11
N ILE A 302 11.80 -1.47 -7.24
CA ILE A 302 11.84 -1.28 -5.79
C ILE A 302 13.30 -1.16 -5.37
N ASN A 303 13.66 -0.01 -4.84
CA ASN A 303 14.96 0.26 -4.23
C ASN A 303 14.81 1.31 -3.14
N LYS A 304 15.79 1.43 -2.27
CA LYS A 304 15.75 2.34 -1.11
C LYS A 304 15.38 3.78 -1.47
N LYS A 305 15.91 4.31 -2.59
CA LYS A 305 15.65 5.67 -3.03
C LYS A 305 14.22 5.91 -3.51
N THR A 306 13.67 4.97 -4.29
CA THR A 306 12.31 5.12 -4.85
C THR A 306 11.23 4.79 -3.81
N THR A 307 11.52 3.87 -2.91
CA THR A 307 10.58 3.39 -1.90
C THR A 307 10.33 4.43 -0.81
N GLN A 308 11.35 5.16 -0.39
CA GLN A 308 11.25 6.16 0.69
C GLN A 308 10.24 7.30 0.42
N PHE A 309 9.86 7.55 -0.82
CA PHE A 309 8.87 8.59 -1.12
C PHE A 309 7.45 8.19 -0.74
N LEU A 310 7.11 6.92 -0.82
CA LEU A 310 5.81 6.39 -0.45
C LEU A 310 5.83 5.68 0.91
N PHE A 311 6.94 5.04 1.24
CA PHE A 311 7.18 4.30 2.48
C PHE A 311 8.41 4.87 3.20
N PRO A 312 8.31 6.02 3.88
CA PRO A 312 9.49 6.75 4.40
C PRO A 312 10.30 5.94 5.43
N ASP A 313 9.63 5.08 6.20
CA ASP A 313 10.26 4.31 7.28
C ASP A 313 10.60 2.86 6.85
N LEU A 314 10.43 2.53 5.56
CA LEU A 314 10.69 1.18 5.07
C LEU A 314 12.06 1.07 4.43
N ASP A 315 12.88 0.16 4.92
CA ASP A 315 14.01 -0.39 4.17
C ASP A 315 13.52 -1.60 3.36
N PRO A 316 13.52 -1.54 2.01
CA PRO A 316 13.03 -2.64 1.18
C PRO A 316 14.00 -3.82 1.09
N GLU A 317 15.18 -3.73 1.69
CA GLU A 317 16.17 -4.81 1.65
C GLU A 317 15.61 -6.11 2.23
N GLY A 318 15.87 -7.19 1.52
CA GLY A 318 15.43 -8.53 1.90
C GLY A 318 13.97 -8.86 1.56
N ILE A 319 13.16 -7.91 1.07
CA ILE A 319 11.81 -8.23 0.62
C ILE A 319 11.91 -8.99 -0.71
N VAL A 320 11.38 -10.21 -0.75
CA VAL A 320 11.33 -11.01 -1.98
C VAL A 320 10.17 -10.54 -2.84
N ILE A 321 10.50 -9.89 -3.96
CA ILE A 321 9.51 -9.42 -4.93
C ILE A 321 9.51 -10.38 -6.11
N PRO A 322 8.37 -10.99 -6.47
CA PRO A 322 8.28 -11.87 -7.61
C PRO A 322 8.67 -11.16 -8.91
N ILE A 323 9.35 -11.88 -9.81
CA ILE A 323 9.74 -11.34 -11.13
C ILE A 323 8.51 -11.21 -12.02
N GLY A 324 8.42 -10.11 -12.77
CA GLY A 324 7.38 -9.89 -13.79
C GLY A 324 6.86 -8.46 -13.86
N HIS A 325 5.98 -8.21 -14.82
CA HIS A 325 5.30 -6.92 -14.95
C HIS A 325 4.23 -6.75 -13.87
N GLY A 326 4.03 -5.53 -13.41
CA GLY A 326 3.03 -5.20 -12.39
C GLY A 326 3.35 -5.81 -11.03
N THR A 327 4.63 -6.03 -10.73
CA THR A 327 5.11 -6.45 -9.41
C THR A 327 5.56 -5.24 -8.61
N GLY A 328 5.54 -5.34 -7.29
CA GLY A 328 5.92 -4.23 -6.44
C GLY A 328 5.65 -4.48 -4.96
N LEU A 329 5.24 -3.43 -4.26
CA LEU A 329 4.92 -3.45 -2.84
C LEU A 329 3.53 -2.88 -2.60
N ILE A 330 2.82 -3.42 -1.62
CA ILE A 330 1.57 -2.88 -1.10
C ILE A 330 1.61 -2.80 0.41
N GLN A 331 1.11 -1.70 0.97
CA GLN A 331 0.80 -1.55 2.38
C GLN A 331 -0.66 -1.15 2.53
N ILE A 332 -1.37 -1.84 3.41
CA ILE A 332 -2.73 -1.50 3.81
C ILE A 332 -2.66 -1.18 5.31
N ILE A 333 -2.99 0.04 5.68
CA ILE A 333 -2.95 0.51 7.07
C ILE A 333 -4.37 0.52 7.59
N ASP A 334 -4.77 -0.57 8.22
CA ASP A 334 -6.04 -0.73 8.93
C ASP A 334 -5.84 -1.58 10.19
N ASN A 335 -6.92 -1.90 10.90
CA ASN A 335 -6.85 -2.70 12.13
C ASN A 335 -6.44 -4.17 11.88
N GLU A 336 -6.50 -4.65 10.63
CA GLU A 336 -6.17 -6.02 10.25
C GLU A 336 -4.75 -6.13 9.69
N HIS A 337 -4.19 -5.04 9.15
CA HIS A 337 -2.90 -5.00 8.46
C HIS A 337 -2.01 -3.87 9.02
N PRO A 338 -1.58 -3.93 10.29
CA PRO A 338 -0.80 -2.84 10.86
C PRO A 338 0.60 -2.77 10.24
N TYR A 339 0.92 -1.68 9.56
CA TYR A 339 2.26 -1.28 9.11
C TYR A 339 3.14 -2.36 8.45
N GLN A 340 2.53 -3.40 7.91
CA GLN A 340 3.23 -4.49 7.22
C GLN A 340 3.19 -4.26 5.71
N VAL A 341 4.34 -4.40 5.08
CA VAL A 341 4.46 -4.29 3.63
C VAL A 341 4.52 -5.68 3.01
N LEU A 342 3.70 -5.88 1.99
CA LEU A 342 3.59 -7.14 1.27
C LEU A 342 4.17 -7.01 -0.14
N PRO A 343 4.82 -8.06 -0.65
CA PRO A 343 5.09 -8.17 -2.08
C PRO A 343 3.78 -8.16 -2.87
N LEU A 344 3.69 -7.27 -3.86
CA LEU A 344 2.52 -7.08 -4.70
C LEU A 344 2.69 -7.78 -6.05
N LEU A 345 1.61 -8.41 -6.50
CA LEU A 345 1.39 -8.83 -7.87
C LEU A 345 0.06 -8.20 -8.31
N CYS A 346 0.12 -7.14 -9.12
CA CYS A 346 -1.08 -6.53 -9.68
C CYS A 346 -1.90 -7.56 -10.46
N PRO A 347 -3.24 -7.48 -10.44
CA PRO A 347 -4.09 -8.37 -11.20
C PRO A 347 -3.71 -8.41 -12.68
N THR A 348 -3.79 -9.58 -13.28
CA THR A 348 -3.79 -9.73 -14.74
C THR A 348 -5.22 -9.97 -15.19
N TYR A 349 -5.67 -9.24 -16.17
CA TYR A 349 -7.04 -9.33 -16.64
C TYR A 349 -7.13 -9.27 -18.16
N TYR A 350 -8.20 -9.86 -18.68
CA TYR A 350 -8.56 -9.80 -20.08
C TYR A 350 -9.87 -9.02 -20.23
N THR A 351 -9.98 -8.29 -21.32
CA THR A 351 -11.22 -7.63 -21.74
C THR A 351 -11.73 -8.29 -23.02
N LYS A 352 -13.00 -8.13 -23.36
CA LYS A 352 -13.56 -8.66 -24.63
C LYS A 352 -12.83 -8.16 -25.88
N LYS A 353 -12.05 -7.08 -25.75
CA LYS A 353 -11.25 -6.46 -26.82
C LYS A 353 -9.79 -6.95 -26.87
N GLY A 354 -9.39 -7.89 -25.99
CA GLY A 354 -8.03 -8.42 -25.88
C GLY A 354 -7.27 -7.89 -24.65
N ILE A 355 -5.96 -8.13 -24.59
CA ILE A 355 -5.07 -7.55 -23.56
C ILE A 355 -4.87 -6.07 -23.90
N LEU A 356 -5.12 -5.19 -22.95
CA LEU A 356 -4.85 -3.74 -23.09
C LEU A 356 -3.34 -3.47 -23.06
#